data_bd5b91ea8eaa67c4f981d2f5007acf19
#
_entry.id   bd5b91ea8eaa67c4f981d2f5007acf19
#
_cell.length_a   1.000
_cell.length_b   1.000
_cell.length_c   1.000
_cell.angle_alpha   90.00
_cell.angle_beta   90.00
_cell.angle_gamma   90.00
#
_symmetry.space_group_name_H-M   'P 1'
#
loop_
_entity.id
_entity.type
_entity.pdbx_description
1 polymer ?
#
loop_
_entity_poly.entity_id
_entity_poly.type
_entity_poly.pdbx_seq_one_letter_code
_entity_poly.pdbx_strand_id
1 'polypeptide(L)'
;MLTTLPTPLKVSLHQKPLAQIAFIAGAVLGCLTQSACSLAPTAPSIAWVSSTPSAQWQSLPATALTATPPTGANVVKLDPQTTYQPIDGFGGCFNELAWSAVQSLDAPLQAEVLKSLFAESGCNFNLCRVGIGANDFALEWYSLDETPGDFAMTNFSIERDRKILIPYIKAAMQYQPKLAVWGVPWSPPSWMKTNNQYQGGAMKQDAPTLAAYALYFSKYVQAYREAGVNLYAIHPQNEPTYNNGNYPQCHWTGAELNTFLRDYLLPQLKKDRVNVQVWLGTIVSGKLPEYVDPVLGDAVTGPQISGIGYQYGGQPAFLATHQKYPGLKMLQTETECYKGENSWTQAQTTFSKMINDLNNFANGYTFWNMILSEKSTSSWGWKQNSLVQIDTQNKKITYEPEFYSLKHFSHFVHPGATRISATGQSDLTGTANPFTTSNLIAFRNPSGELVVILRNPGNDPLPVTLQSGNSSSNVTLPAQSMNTLVLSGW
;
A
#
# COMPACT_ATOMS: atom_id res chain seq x y z
N MET A 1 63.25 31.02 -23.19
CA MET A 1 62.91 32.39 -22.73
C MET A 1 62.07 32.25 -21.50
N LEU A 2 62.62 32.68 -20.37
CA LEU A 2 61.98 32.76 -19.05
C LEU A 2 61.09 34.00 -18.99
N THR A 3 59.86 33.91 -18.35
CA THR A 3 59.16 34.99 -17.66
C THR A 3 58.14 34.39 -16.70
N THR A 4 58.50 34.26 -15.47
CA THR A 4 58.20 35.00 -14.22
C THR A 4 56.71 35.03 -13.81
N LEU A 5 56.40 34.36 -12.69
CA LEU A 5 55.18 34.40 -11.87
C LEU A 5 55.17 35.71 -11.02
N PRO A 6 54.03 36.30 -10.67
CA PRO A 6 53.96 37.29 -9.62
C PRO A 6 53.47 36.69 -8.29
N THR A 7 54.08 37.22 -7.22
CA THR A 7 54.01 36.98 -5.80
C THR A 7 52.66 37.44 -5.16
N PRO A 8 52.18 36.89 -4.03
CA PRO A 8 50.93 37.31 -3.39
C PRO A 8 51.11 38.48 -2.43
N LEU A 9 50.10 39.36 -2.38
CA LEU A 9 49.95 40.50 -1.49
C LEU A 9 49.64 40.05 -0.06
N LYS A 10 50.45 40.54 0.91
CA LYS A 10 50.19 40.50 2.36
C LYS A 10 49.20 41.61 2.74
N VAL A 11 48.10 41.25 3.44
CA VAL A 11 47.22 42.21 4.12
C VAL A 11 47.54 42.18 5.60
N SER A 12 47.89 43.35 6.14
CA SER A 12 48.23 43.62 7.53
C SER A 12 46.98 43.77 8.40
N LEU A 13 46.91 43.00 9.51
CA LEU A 13 45.91 43.18 10.55
C LEU A 13 46.33 44.27 11.55
N HIS A 14 45.54 45.32 11.66
CA HIS A 14 45.66 46.33 12.72
C HIS A 14 44.80 45.87 13.91
N GLN A 15 45.47 45.60 15.05
CA GLN A 15 44.84 45.42 16.36
C GLN A 15 44.55 46.78 16.99
N LYS A 16 43.37 46.98 17.56
CA LYS A 16 43.07 48.06 18.52
C LYS A 16 42.66 47.44 19.87
N PRO A 17 42.99 48.13 20.99
CA PRO A 17 43.02 47.51 22.32
C PRO A 17 41.67 47.41 23.02
N LEU A 18 41.57 46.43 23.91
CA LEU A 18 40.46 46.15 24.81
C LEU A 18 40.34 47.18 25.92
N ALA A 19 39.17 47.77 26.11
CA ALA A 19 38.78 48.48 27.32
C ALA A 19 38.13 47.48 28.29
N GLN A 20 38.72 47.35 29.48
CA GLN A 20 38.16 46.60 30.61
C GLN A 20 36.99 47.37 31.21
N ILE A 21 35.81 46.74 31.25
CA ILE A 21 34.70 47.18 32.13
C ILE A 21 34.43 46.05 33.10
N ALA A 22 34.71 46.31 34.38
CA ALA A 22 34.36 45.44 35.49
C ALA A 22 32.84 45.47 35.71
N PHE A 23 32.18 44.33 35.67
CA PHE A 23 30.80 44.16 36.15
C PHE A 23 30.77 43.31 37.41
N ILE A 24 30.14 43.89 38.42
CA ILE A 24 29.88 43.35 39.77
C ILE A 24 28.96 42.12 39.64
N ALA A 25 29.39 41.02 40.22
CA ALA A 25 28.58 39.79 40.36
C ALA A 25 27.44 40.00 41.38
N GLY A 26 26.24 40.14 40.91
CA GLY A 26 25.03 39.94 41.72
C GLY A 26 24.43 38.57 41.43
N ALA A 27 24.59 37.64 42.34
CA ALA A 27 23.98 36.32 42.25
C ALA A 27 22.47 36.42 42.49
N VAL A 28 21.68 36.34 41.42
CA VAL A 28 20.24 36.03 41.51
C VAL A 28 20.06 34.58 41.08
N LEU A 29 19.86 33.73 42.07
CA LEU A 29 19.45 32.30 41.87
C LEU A 29 17.98 32.30 41.43
N GLY A 30 17.72 32.48 40.13
CA GLY A 30 16.38 32.26 39.56
C GLY A 30 16.18 30.76 39.35
N CYS A 31 15.39 30.14 40.23
CA CYS A 31 14.83 28.79 40.00
C CYS A 31 13.95 28.84 38.74
N LEU A 32 14.51 28.43 37.58
CA LEU A 32 13.72 28.05 36.44
C LEU A 32 13.10 26.69 36.71
N THR A 33 11.95 26.66 37.37
CA THR A 33 11.05 25.49 37.31
C THR A 33 10.55 25.39 35.88
N GLN A 34 11.15 24.53 35.09
CA GLN A 34 10.53 24.03 33.88
C GLN A 34 9.24 23.32 34.31
N SER A 35 8.13 24.02 34.22
CA SER A 35 6.80 23.37 34.20
C SER A 35 6.75 22.49 32.97
N ALA A 36 7.08 21.21 33.15
CA ALA A 36 6.66 20.19 32.21
C ALA A 36 5.13 20.29 32.16
N CYS A 37 4.62 20.85 31.09
CA CYS A 37 3.19 20.81 30.78
C CYS A 37 2.89 19.33 30.54
N SER A 38 2.59 18.57 31.59
CA SER A 38 1.99 17.26 31.45
C SER A 38 0.61 17.53 30.85
N LEU A 39 0.46 17.23 29.56
CA LEU A 39 -0.87 17.12 28.97
C LEU A 39 -1.67 16.19 29.87
N ALA A 40 -2.70 16.71 30.50
CA ALA A 40 -3.64 15.87 31.26
C ALA A 40 -4.07 14.72 30.32
N PRO A 41 -4.14 13.47 30.84
CA PRO A 41 -4.61 12.38 30.01
C PRO A 41 -5.98 12.76 29.46
N THR A 42 -6.11 12.77 28.14
CA THR A 42 -7.41 13.01 27.48
C THR A 42 -8.41 11.99 28.01
N ALA A 43 -9.59 12.45 28.38
CA ALA A 43 -10.64 11.55 28.86
C ALA A 43 -10.88 10.46 27.79
N PRO A 44 -11.05 9.19 28.18
CA PRO A 44 -11.29 8.11 27.26
C PRO A 44 -12.48 8.41 26.34
N SER A 45 -12.25 8.29 25.03
CA SER A 45 -13.26 8.62 24.02
C SER A 45 -13.31 7.57 22.92
N ILE A 46 -14.46 7.47 22.26
CA ILE A 46 -14.66 6.65 21.07
C ILE A 46 -15.15 7.54 19.94
N ALA A 47 -14.44 7.54 18.83
CA ALA A 47 -14.95 8.03 17.55
C ALA A 47 -15.43 6.81 16.74
N TRP A 48 -16.64 6.88 16.20
CA TRP A 48 -17.26 5.80 15.45
C TRP A 48 -17.75 6.26 14.10
N VAL A 49 -17.28 5.61 13.04
CA VAL A 49 -17.75 5.81 11.67
C VAL A 49 -18.37 4.51 11.17
N SER A 50 -19.53 4.63 10.53
CA SER A 50 -20.27 3.50 9.94
C SER A 50 -20.64 3.80 8.50
N SER A 51 -20.66 2.77 7.68
CA SER A 51 -21.18 2.79 6.30
C SER A 51 -22.19 1.68 6.11
N THR A 52 -23.33 2.02 5.49
CA THR A 52 -24.44 1.11 5.13
C THR A 52 -24.80 1.28 3.67
N PRO A 53 -25.65 0.43 3.05
CA PRO A 53 -26.08 0.60 1.66
C PRO A 53 -26.70 1.97 1.35
N SER A 54 -27.38 2.58 2.32
CA SER A 54 -28.10 3.84 2.15
C SER A 54 -27.37 5.07 2.68
N ALA A 55 -26.34 4.90 3.52
CA ALA A 55 -25.64 6.00 4.17
C ALA A 55 -24.16 5.64 4.42
N GLN A 56 -23.28 6.13 3.55
CA GLN A 56 -21.84 5.91 3.69
C GLN A 56 -21.20 6.96 4.59
N TRP A 57 -20.13 6.55 5.30
CA TRP A 57 -19.25 7.42 6.09
C TRP A 57 -19.97 8.30 7.12
N GLN A 58 -20.88 7.71 7.88
CA GLN A 58 -21.62 8.41 8.92
C GLN A 58 -20.91 8.35 10.26
N SER A 59 -20.70 9.50 10.89
CA SER A 59 -20.28 9.55 12.30
C SER A 59 -21.46 9.21 13.20
N LEU A 60 -21.30 8.20 14.02
CA LEU A 60 -22.32 7.74 14.95
C LEU A 60 -21.92 8.06 16.40
N PRO A 61 -22.90 8.32 17.28
CA PRO A 61 -22.62 8.47 18.70
C PRO A 61 -22.15 7.14 19.31
N ALA A 62 -21.09 7.19 20.10
CA ALA A 62 -20.66 6.05 20.90
C ALA A 62 -20.87 6.33 22.38
N THR A 63 -21.25 5.31 23.13
CA THR A 63 -21.40 5.42 24.57
C THR A 63 -20.05 5.64 25.24
N ALA A 64 -19.95 6.56 26.17
CA ALA A 64 -18.74 6.76 26.94
C ALA A 64 -18.32 5.45 27.64
N LEU A 65 -17.02 5.30 27.83
CA LEU A 65 -16.44 4.19 28.57
C LEU A 65 -17.01 4.14 30.02
N THR A 66 -17.38 2.95 30.41
CA THR A 66 -17.76 2.67 31.79
C THR A 66 -16.83 1.61 32.39
N ALA A 67 -16.50 1.75 33.66
CA ALA A 67 -15.75 0.74 34.43
C ALA A 67 -16.64 -0.44 34.85
N THR A 68 -17.73 -0.69 34.13
CA THR A 68 -18.69 -1.75 34.41
C THR A 68 -18.35 -3.01 33.60
N PRO A 69 -18.51 -4.21 34.17
CA PRO A 69 -18.39 -5.46 33.43
C PRO A 69 -19.35 -5.47 32.22
N PRO A 70 -19.01 -6.12 31.14
CA PRO A 70 -19.88 -6.23 29.97
C PRO A 70 -21.17 -6.94 30.33
N THR A 71 -22.29 -6.32 29.98
CA THR A 71 -23.65 -6.87 30.22
C THR A 71 -24.31 -7.31 28.92
N GLY A 72 -23.64 -7.17 27.80
CA GLY A 72 -24.19 -7.45 26.45
C GLY A 72 -23.89 -8.85 25.93
N ALA A 73 -24.67 -9.27 24.94
CA ALA A 73 -24.64 -10.61 24.35
C ALA A 73 -23.39 -10.88 23.47
N ASN A 74 -22.84 -9.89 22.80
CA ASN A 74 -21.73 -10.04 21.86
C ASN A 74 -20.52 -9.22 22.36
N VAL A 75 -19.63 -9.86 23.10
CA VAL A 75 -18.46 -9.20 23.67
C VAL A 75 -17.27 -9.33 22.70
N VAL A 76 -16.68 -8.21 22.34
CA VAL A 76 -15.39 -8.13 21.65
C VAL A 76 -14.32 -7.76 22.66
N LYS A 77 -13.45 -8.72 22.99
CA LYS A 77 -12.29 -8.51 23.86
C LYS A 77 -11.10 -8.04 23.06
N LEU A 78 -10.52 -6.94 23.48
CA LEU A 78 -9.28 -6.36 22.93
C LEU A 78 -8.14 -6.60 23.91
N ASP A 79 -7.04 -7.16 23.42
CA ASP A 79 -5.80 -7.27 24.18
C ASP A 79 -4.66 -6.55 23.43
N PRO A 80 -4.38 -5.28 23.80
CA PRO A 80 -3.33 -4.48 23.17
C PRO A 80 -1.92 -4.97 23.49
N GLN A 81 -1.75 -5.87 24.44
CA GLN A 81 -0.44 -6.43 24.79
C GLN A 81 -0.06 -7.61 23.88
N THR A 82 -1.05 -8.34 23.38
CA THR A 82 -0.82 -9.40 22.39
C THR A 82 -0.79 -8.79 21.00
N THR A 83 0.43 -8.70 20.44
CA THR A 83 0.68 -8.03 19.15
C THR A 83 1.11 -9.00 18.06
N TYR A 84 0.82 -8.64 16.80
CA TYR A 84 1.17 -9.41 15.61
C TYR A 84 2.00 -8.55 14.64
N GLN A 85 1.76 -8.66 13.33
CA GLN A 85 2.52 -7.94 12.32
C GLN A 85 2.25 -6.43 12.33
N PRO A 86 3.25 -5.61 11.94
CA PRO A 86 3.04 -4.20 11.64
C PRO A 86 2.34 -4.02 10.29
N ILE A 87 1.64 -2.89 10.13
CA ILE A 87 0.99 -2.49 8.89
C ILE A 87 1.87 -1.48 8.15
N ASP A 88 2.21 -1.77 6.90
CA ASP A 88 3.00 -0.89 6.04
C ASP A 88 2.13 0.18 5.35
N GLY A 89 0.88 -0.17 4.99
CA GLY A 89 -0.04 0.79 4.41
C GLY A 89 -1.13 0.19 3.52
N PHE A 90 -1.86 1.11 2.89
CA PHE A 90 -2.98 0.83 2.00
C PHE A 90 -2.90 1.70 0.76
N GLY A 91 -3.46 1.23 -0.37
CA GLY A 91 -3.51 2.01 -1.59
C GLY A 91 -4.15 1.29 -2.75
N GLY A 92 -3.77 1.70 -3.95
CA GLY A 92 -4.25 1.12 -5.20
C GLY A 92 -3.22 1.28 -6.32
N CYS A 93 -3.60 0.95 -7.55
CA CYS A 93 -2.68 0.99 -8.67
C CYS A 93 -2.83 2.28 -9.49
N PHE A 94 -1.70 2.88 -9.81
CA PHE A 94 -1.59 3.93 -10.83
C PHE A 94 -1.61 3.28 -12.21
N ASN A 95 -2.58 3.65 -13.04
CA ASN A 95 -2.65 3.21 -14.43
C ASN A 95 -2.99 4.37 -15.38
N GLU A 96 -2.74 4.19 -16.68
CA GLU A 96 -2.87 5.27 -17.66
C GLU A 96 -4.32 5.70 -17.88
N LEU A 97 -5.27 4.73 -17.92
CA LEU A 97 -6.70 5.04 -18.11
C LEU A 97 -7.27 5.83 -16.94
N ALA A 98 -6.79 5.58 -15.71
CA ALA A 98 -7.18 6.38 -14.54
C ALA A 98 -6.74 7.83 -14.68
N TRP A 99 -5.47 8.06 -15.07
CA TRP A 99 -4.98 9.43 -15.26
C TRP A 99 -5.70 10.15 -16.39
N SER A 100 -5.97 9.47 -17.50
CA SER A 100 -6.77 10.02 -18.60
C SER A 100 -8.17 10.46 -18.13
N ALA A 101 -8.83 9.66 -17.29
CA ALA A 101 -10.12 10.04 -16.70
C ALA A 101 -10.00 11.27 -15.79
N VAL A 102 -8.98 11.35 -14.92
CA VAL A 102 -8.73 12.53 -14.08
C VAL A 102 -8.46 13.78 -14.92
N GLN A 103 -7.63 13.68 -15.97
CA GLN A 103 -7.32 14.80 -16.85
C GLN A 103 -8.52 15.32 -17.65
N SER A 104 -9.61 14.56 -17.77
CA SER A 104 -10.84 15.04 -18.37
C SER A 104 -11.59 16.08 -17.51
N LEU A 105 -11.29 16.13 -16.21
CA LEU A 105 -11.89 17.08 -15.26
C LEU A 105 -11.18 18.43 -15.28
N ASP A 106 -11.82 19.46 -14.75
CA ASP A 106 -11.15 20.72 -14.45
C ASP A 106 -10.26 20.61 -13.20
N ALA A 107 -9.38 21.59 -12.97
CA ALA A 107 -8.41 21.55 -11.90
C ALA A 107 -9.00 21.41 -10.48
N PRO A 108 -10.11 22.08 -10.11
CA PRO A 108 -10.78 21.86 -8.83
C PRO A 108 -11.25 20.43 -8.62
N LEU A 109 -11.89 19.82 -9.61
CA LEU A 109 -12.38 18.44 -9.55
C LEU A 109 -11.23 17.41 -9.57
N GLN A 110 -10.15 17.66 -10.33
CA GLN A 110 -8.92 16.85 -10.24
C GLN A 110 -8.37 16.86 -8.81
N ALA A 111 -8.28 18.04 -8.20
CA ALA A 111 -7.82 18.19 -6.83
C ALA A 111 -8.75 17.48 -5.82
N GLU A 112 -10.05 17.50 -6.02
CA GLU A 112 -11.03 16.78 -5.19
C GLU A 112 -10.77 15.28 -5.20
N VAL A 113 -10.67 14.67 -6.38
CA VAL A 113 -10.40 13.23 -6.53
C VAL A 113 -9.08 12.85 -5.88
N LEU A 114 -8.01 13.59 -6.14
CA LEU A 114 -6.69 13.29 -5.58
C LEU A 114 -6.67 13.46 -4.04
N LYS A 115 -7.32 14.49 -3.51
CA LYS A 115 -7.47 14.68 -2.05
C LYS A 115 -8.25 13.54 -1.42
N SER A 116 -9.34 13.09 -2.08
CA SER A 116 -10.18 12.01 -1.53
C SER A 116 -9.43 10.69 -1.38
N LEU A 117 -8.46 10.42 -2.25
CA LEU A 117 -7.64 9.22 -2.21
C LEU A 117 -6.39 9.36 -1.32
N PHE A 118 -5.67 10.48 -1.42
CA PHE A 118 -4.30 10.59 -0.89
C PHE A 118 -4.16 11.49 0.33
N ALA A 119 -5.03 12.49 0.55
CA ALA A 119 -4.92 13.36 1.71
C ALA A 119 -5.32 12.62 3.00
N GLU A 120 -4.79 13.07 4.14
CA GLU A 120 -5.12 12.56 5.48
C GLU A 120 -6.63 12.60 5.76
N SER A 121 -7.33 13.62 5.27
CA SER A 121 -8.81 13.74 5.37
C SER A 121 -9.58 12.77 4.45
N GLY A 122 -8.91 12.18 3.46
CA GLY A 122 -9.44 11.22 2.51
C GLY A 122 -9.20 9.77 2.94
N CYS A 123 -8.88 8.92 1.96
CA CYS A 123 -8.44 7.54 2.22
C CYS A 123 -7.02 7.47 2.81
N ASN A 124 -6.23 8.52 2.70
CA ASN A 124 -4.84 8.55 3.17
C ASN A 124 -3.97 7.42 2.56
N PHE A 125 -4.17 7.10 1.30
CA PHE A 125 -3.40 6.07 0.61
C PHE A 125 -1.91 6.39 0.60
N ASN A 126 -1.09 5.45 1.05
CA ASN A 126 0.33 5.64 1.30
C ASN A 126 1.22 4.50 0.77
N LEU A 127 0.63 3.44 0.21
CA LEU A 127 1.33 2.31 -0.38
C LEU A 127 0.66 1.92 -1.70
N CYS A 128 1.21 2.37 -2.83
CA CYS A 128 0.60 2.24 -4.13
C CYS A 128 1.48 1.47 -5.13
N ARG A 129 0.83 0.89 -6.12
CA ARG A 129 1.40 0.09 -7.20
C ARG A 129 1.51 0.90 -8.49
N VAL A 130 2.50 0.58 -9.33
CA VAL A 130 2.59 1.07 -10.71
C VAL A 130 3.08 -0.05 -11.63
N GLY A 131 2.59 -0.09 -12.87
CA GLY A 131 3.10 -1.00 -13.90
C GLY A 131 4.48 -0.59 -14.39
N ILE A 132 5.34 -1.56 -14.68
CA ILE A 132 6.59 -1.37 -15.44
C ILE A 132 6.29 -1.72 -16.90
N GLY A 133 6.02 -0.72 -17.72
CA GLY A 133 5.40 -0.91 -19.02
C GLY A 133 3.88 -1.12 -18.94
N ALA A 134 3.30 -1.63 -20.02
CA ALA A 134 1.86 -1.80 -20.14
C ALA A 134 1.28 -2.79 -19.14
N ASN A 135 0.09 -2.47 -18.65
CA ASN A 135 -0.81 -3.36 -17.95
C ASN A 135 -2.17 -3.40 -18.65
N ASP A 136 -3.15 -4.07 -18.08
CA ASP A 136 -4.50 -4.15 -18.63
C ASP A 136 -5.28 -2.84 -18.66
N PHE A 137 -4.88 -1.83 -17.95
CA PHE A 137 -5.47 -0.48 -18.00
C PHE A 137 -4.50 0.57 -18.55
N ALA A 138 -3.53 0.15 -19.37
CA ALA A 138 -2.77 1.07 -20.21
C ALA A 138 -3.59 1.53 -21.42
N LEU A 139 -3.29 2.71 -21.95
CA LEU A 139 -3.91 3.24 -23.19
C LEU A 139 -3.54 2.38 -24.40
N GLU A 140 -2.31 1.89 -24.40
CA GLU A 140 -1.75 0.98 -25.42
C GLU A 140 -0.77 0.04 -24.75
N TRP A 141 -0.48 -1.10 -25.37
CA TRP A 141 0.56 -1.98 -24.87
C TRP A 141 1.92 -1.50 -25.34
N TYR A 142 2.85 -1.40 -24.42
CA TYR A 142 4.20 -0.90 -24.62
C TYR A 142 5.16 -1.50 -23.60
N SER A 143 6.44 -1.43 -23.91
CA SER A 143 7.53 -1.60 -22.94
C SER A 143 8.45 -0.38 -22.95
N LEU A 144 9.44 -0.39 -22.11
CA LEU A 144 10.40 0.71 -22.02
C LEU A 144 11.60 0.50 -22.96
N ASP A 145 11.63 -0.60 -23.73
CA ASP A 145 12.56 -0.85 -24.82
C ASP A 145 11.93 -1.78 -25.86
N GLU A 146 11.47 -1.20 -26.96
CA GLU A 146 10.81 -1.89 -28.06
C GLU A 146 11.79 -2.41 -29.13
N THR A 147 13.11 -2.20 -28.96
CA THR A 147 14.11 -2.54 -29.97
C THR A 147 14.55 -3.99 -29.85
N PRO A 148 14.17 -4.87 -30.79
CA PRO A 148 14.56 -6.26 -30.72
C PRO A 148 16.09 -6.45 -30.72
N GLY A 149 16.58 -7.18 -29.71
CA GLY A 149 18.01 -7.50 -29.61
C GLY A 149 18.86 -6.39 -28.98
N ASP A 150 18.25 -5.32 -28.43
CA ASP A 150 18.99 -4.31 -27.68
C ASP A 150 19.37 -4.81 -26.27
N PHE A 151 20.24 -5.80 -26.23
CA PHE A 151 20.72 -6.36 -24.96
C PHE A 151 21.45 -5.35 -24.06
N ALA A 152 21.94 -4.26 -24.63
CA ALA A 152 22.59 -3.17 -23.89
C ALA A 152 21.61 -2.13 -23.35
N MET A 153 20.31 -2.26 -23.67
CA MET A 153 19.28 -1.30 -23.29
C MET A 153 19.61 0.13 -23.71
N THR A 154 20.19 0.31 -24.90
CA THR A 154 20.60 1.62 -25.43
C THR A 154 19.39 2.49 -25.75
N ASN A 155 18.31 1.86 -26.21
CA ASN A 155 17.04 2.50 -26.55
C ASN A 155 16.02 2.51 -25.40
N PHE A 156 16.42 2.07 -24.22
CA PHE A 156 15.55 2.12 -23.02
C PHE A 156 15.10 3.55 -22.75
N SER A 157 13.79 3.75 -22.58
CA SER A 157 13.21 5.08 -22.34
C SER A 157 11.95 5.02 -21.48
N ILE A 158 11.83 5.94 -20.51
CA ILE A 158 10.60 6.18 -19.73
C ILE A 158 9.82 7.41 -20.21
N GLU A 159 10.06 7.89 -21.43
CA GLU A 159 9.44 9.13 -21.94
C GLU A 159 7.91 9.05 -22.02
N ARG A 160 7.33 7.86 -22.18
CA ARG A 160 5.88 7.65 -22.07
C ARG A 160 5.42 7.86 -20.63
N ASP A 161 6.08 7.24 -19.67
CA ASP A 161 5.75 7.36 -18.25
C ASP A 161 5.91 8.79 -17.75
N ARG A 162 6.90 9.55 -18.27
CA ARG A 162 7.09 10.99 -17.98
C ARG A 162 5.88 11.83 -18.39
N LYS A 163 5.11 11.38 -19.34
CA LYS A 163 3.91 12.09 -19.83
C LYS A 163 2.64 11.70 -19.10
N ILE A 164 2.57 10.49 -18.53
CA ILE A 164 1.33 9.92 -18.00
C ILE A 164 1.46 9.49 -16.54
N LEU A 165 2.22 8.43 -16.26
CA LEU A 165 2.27 7.82 -14.91
C LEU A 165 3.03 8.68 -13.90
N ILE A 166 4.16 9.26 -14.28
CA ILE A 166 4.95 10.12 -13.38
C ILE A 166 4.19 11.39 -12.95
N PRO A 167 3.52 12.13 -13.85
CA PRO A 167 2.63 13.23 -13.45
C PRO A 167 1.53 12.80 -12.50
N TYR A 168 0.91 11.64 -12.71
CA TYR A 168 -0.12 11.11 -11.82
C TYR A 168 0.43 10.82 -10.42
N ILE A 169 1.55 10.09 -10.33
CA ILE A 169 2.22 9.80 -9.05
C ILE A 169 2.62 11.09 -8.34
N LYS A 170 3.20 12.06 -9.04
CA LYS A 170 3.58 13.36 -8.46
C LYS A 170 2.40 14.17 -7.97
N ALA A 171 1.27 14.14 -8.68
CA ALA A 171 0.05 14.78 -8.23
C ALA A 171 -0.48 14.14 -6.94
N ALA A 172 -0.39 12.82 -6.80
CA ALA A 172 -0.71 12.11 -5.55
C ALA A 172 0.25 12.48 -4.42
N MET A 173 1.56 12.58 -4.70
CA MET A 173 2.59 12.95 -3.71
C MET A 173 2.41 14.36 -3.15
N GLN A 174 1.70 15.27 -3.84
CA GLN A 174 1.34 16.57 -3.28
C GLN A 174 0.45 16.46 -2.04
N TYR A 175 -0.38 15.43 -1.96
CA TYR A 175 -1.29 15.15 -0.85
C TYR A 175 -0.76 14.10 0.11
N GLN A 176 0.12 13.21 -0.37
CA GLN A 176 0.79 12.19 0.43
C GLN A 176 2.30 12.20 0.18
N PRO A 177 3.06 13.09 0.84
CA PRO A 177 4.51 13.21 0.63
C PRO A 177 5.32 11.95 0.98
N LYS A 178 4.76 11.06 1.80
CA LYS A 178 5.37 9.79 2.22
C LYS A 178 4.87 8.60 1.40
N LEU A 179 4.26 8.84 0.24
CA LEU A 179 3.74 7.79 -0.63
C LEU A 179 4.84 6.80 -1.02
N ALA A 180 4.71 5.56 -0.60
CA ALA A 180 5.52 4.45 -1.05
C ALA A 180 4.94 3.89 -2.37
N VAL A 181 5.75 3.82 -3.41
CA VAL A 181 5.35 3.29 -4.72
C VAL A 181 6.19 2.06 -5.05
N TRP A 182 5.54 0.97 -5.43
CA TRP A 182 6.21 -0.23 -5.89
C TRP A 182 5.83 -0.59 -7.32
N GLY A 183 6.80 -1.13 -8.08
CA GLY A 183 6.67 -1.41 -9.51
C GLY A 183 6.63 -2.89 -9.81
N VAL A 184 5.84 -3.30 -10.83
CA VAL A 184 5.76 -4.67 -11.31
C VAL A 184 5.41 -4.70 -12.80
N PRO A 185 6.11 -5.49 -13.64
CA PRO A 185 5.74 -5.68 -15.03
C PRO A 185 4.66 -6.76 -15.19
N TRP A 186 3.75 -6.53 -16.13
CA TRP A 186 2.83 -7.57 -16.63
C TRP A 186 3.50 -8.43 -17.69
N SER A 187 4.33 -7.81 -18.50
CA SER A 187 5.14 -8.47 -19.53
C SER A 187 6.49 -7.77 -19.66
N PRO A 188 7.58 -8.52 -19.87
CA PRO A 188 8.81 -7.94 -20.39
C PRO A 188 8.57 -7.39 -21.80
N PRO A 189 9.53 -6.66 -22.41
CA PRO A 189 9.52 -6.35 -23.84
C PRO A 189 9.20 -7.58 -24.67
N SER A 190 8.32 -7.43 -25.67
CA SER A 190 7.80 -8.57 -26.44
C SER A 190 8.92 -9.41 -27.07
N TRP A 191 10.01 -8.79 -27.53
CA TRP A 191 11.15 -9.45 -28.13
C TRP A 191 11.95 -10.36 -27.15
N MET A 192 11.78 -10.18 -25.84
CA MET A 192 12.38 -11.04 -24.81
C MET A 192 11.57 -12.31 -24.54
N LYS A 193 10.38 -12.44 -25.14
CA LYS A 193 9.46 -13.56 -24.90
C LYS A 193 9.53 -14.60 -26.01
N THR A 194 9.16 -15.83 -25.66
CA THR A 194 9.19 -16.99 -26.59
C THR A 194 8.25 -16.84 -27.77
N ASN A 195 7.15 -16.09 -27.61
CA ASN A 195 6.16 -15.84 -28.65
C ASN A 195 6.29 -14.46 -29.34
N ASN A 196 7.22 -13.61 -28.89
CA ASN A 196 7.44 -12.24 -29.35
C ASN A 196 6.16 -11.36 -29.29
N GLN A 197 5.27 -11.59 -28.30
CA GLN A 197 4.03 -10.84 -28.09
C GLN A 197 3.88 -10.42 -26.63
N TYR A 198 3.08 -9.39 -26.36
CA TYR A 198 2.77 -8.99 -24.99
C TYR A 198 1.89 -10.02 -24.28
N GLN A 199 0.91 -10.60 -25.01
CA GLN A 199 -0.02 -11.58 -24.45
C GLN A 199 0.64 -12.94 -24.33
N GLY A 200 0.37 -13.63 -23.23
CA GLY A 200 0.81 -15.01 -23.00
C GLY A 200 2.32 -15.20 -23.22
N GLY A 201 2.71 -16.43 -23.52
CA GLY A 201 4.12 -16.81 -23.73
C GLY A 201 4.93 -16.82 -22.42
N ALA A 202 6.19 -17.17 -22.53
CA ALA A 202 7.14 -17.25 -21.43
C ALA A 202 8.38 -16.38 -21.70
N MET A 203 9.11 -16.06 -20.66
CA MET A 203 10.41 -15.40 -20.78
C MET A 203 11.43 -16.33 -21.48
N LYS A 204 12.22 -15.82 -22.42
CA LYS A 204 13.37 -16.52 -22.96
C LYS A 204 14.40 -16.74 -21.86
N GLN A 205 14.91 -17.99 -21.76
CA GLN A 205 15.82 -18.38 -20.67
C GLN A 205 17.31 -18.34 -21.07
N ASP A 206 17.64 -17.73 -22.18
CA ASP A 206 19.04 -17.54 -22.57
C ASP A 206 19.70 -16.42 -21.77
N ALA A 207 20.99 -16.58 -21.48
CA ALA A 207 21.72 -15.66 -20.61
C ALA A 207 21.75 -14.20 -21.11
N PRO A 208 21.92 -13.89 -22.41
CA PRO A 208 21.84 -12.52 -22.91
C PRO A 208 20.49 -11.85 -22.62
N THR A 209 19.38 -12.57 -22.82
CA THR A 209 18.03 -12.03 -22.58
C THR A 209 17.77 -11.79 -21.10
N LEU A 210 18.13 -12.73 -20.22
CA LEU A 210 17.97 -12.55 -18.78
C LEU A 210 18.84 -11.42 -18.22
N ALA A 211 20.09 -11.29 -18.70
CA ALA A 211 20.97 -10.18 -18.31
C ALA A 211 20.41 -8.82 -18.78
N ALA A 212 19.89 -8.74 -19.99
CA ALA A 212 19.24 -7.53 -20.51
C ALA A 212 18.00 -7.16 -19.70
N TYR A 213 17.19 -8.15 -19.30
CA TYR A 213 16.01 -7.91 -18.47
C TYR A 213 16.37 -7.44 -17.06
N ALA A 214 17.44 -7.95 -16.47
CA ALA A 214 17.97 -7.43 -15.19
C ALA A 214 18.44 -5.96 -15.33
N LEU A 215 19.11 -5.61 -16.43
CA LEU A 215 19.50 -4.24 -16.74
C LEU A 215 18.29 -3.34 -16.96
N TYR A 216 17.22 -3.83 -17.57
CA TYR A 216 15.95 -3.12 -17.75
C TYR A 216 15.37 -2.66 -16.40
N PHE A 217 15.31 -3.55 -15.40
CA PHE A 217 14.88 -3.17 -14.04
C PHE A 217 15.81 -2.14 -13.39
N SER A 218 17.11 -2.32 -13.52
CA SER A 218 18.08 -1.38 -12.96
C SER A 218 17.90 0.03 -13.53
N LYS A 219 17.79 0.13 -14.87
CA LYS A 219 17.52 1.41 -15.55
C LYS A 219 16.18 2.01 -15.18
N TYR A 220 15.14 1.19 -15.05
CA TYR A 220 13.81 1.65 -14.63
C TYR A 220 13.84 2.34 -13.27
N VAL A 221 14.44 1.70 -12.26
CA VAL A 221 14.54 2.27 -10.91
C VAL A 221 15.34 3.57 -10.92
N GLN A 222 16.44 3.63 -11.68
CA GLN A 222 17.27 4.84 -11.78
C GLN A 222 16.50 5.97 -12.47
N ALA A 223 15.85 5.70 -13.60
CA ALA A 223 15.10 6.69 -14.37
C ALA A 223 13.90 7.26 -13.60
N TYR A 224 13.18 6.42 -12.83
CA TYR A 224 12.10 6.88 -11.95
C TYR A 224 12.63 7.76 -10.81
N ARG A 225 13.77 7.39 -10.21
CA ARG A 225 14.43 8.22 -9.20
C ARG A 225 14.82 9.59 -9.77
N GLU A 226 15.44 9.64 -10.95
CA GLU A 226 15.78 10.88 -11.66
C GLU A 226 14.55 11.72 -12.00
N ALA A 227 13.43 11.06 -12.27
CA ALA A 227 12.14 11.72 -12.47
C ALA A 227 11.48 12.17 -11.14
N GLY A 228 12.10 11.93 -9.98
CA GLY A 228 11.63 12.35 -8.67
C GLY A 228 10.64 11.37 -8.01
N VAL A 229 10.60 10.11 -8.46
CA VAL A 229 9.82 9.02 -7.86
C VAL A 229 10.77 7.95 -7.33
N ASN A 230 10.98 7.91 -6.01
CA ASN A 230 11.77 6.87 -5.37
C ASN A 230 10.89 5.64 -5.16
N LEU A 231 11.22 4.55 -5.84
CA LEU A 231 10.48 3.31 -5.70
C LEU A 231 10.80 2.63 -4.36
N TYR A 232 9.75 2.22 -3.66
CA TYR A 232 9.83 1.42 -2.42
C TYR A 232 10.33 0.00 -2.71
N ALA A 233 9.75 -0.63 -3.75
CA ALA A 233 10.06 -1.99 -4.12
C ALA A 233 9.85 -2.24 -5.63
N ILE A 234 10.44 -3.33 -6.11
CA ILE A 234 10.11 -3.93 -7.41
C ILE A 234 9.76 -5.39 -7.21
N HIS A 235 8.80 -5.88 -8.02
CA HIS A 235 8.43 -7.28 -8.13
C HIS A 235 8.80 -7.77 -9.53
N PRO A 236 9.30 -9.00 -9.71
CA PRO A 236 9.82 -9.45 -11.02
C PRO A 236 8.75 -9.70 -12.05
N GLN A 237 7.52 -10.08 -11.65
CA GLN A 237 6.45 -10.41 -12.58
C GLN A 237 5.07 -10.35 -11.92
N ASN A 238 4.10 -9.76 -12.62
CA ASN A 238 2.68 -9.89 -12.29
C ASN A 238 2.16 -11.27 -12.72
N GLU A 239 1.52 -12.00 -11.80
CA GLU A 239 0.82 -13.26 -12.08
C GLU A 239 1.62 -14.26 -12.95
N PRO A 240 2.78 -14.72 -12.52
CA PRO A 240 3.66 -15.55 -13.33
C PRO A 240 3.05 -16.88 -13.78
N THR A 241 1.95 -17.32 -13.15
CA THR A 241 1.20 -18.54 -13.52
C THR A 241 0.26 -18.36 -14.70
N TYR A 242 -0.23 -17.12 -14.93
CA TYR A 242 -1.27 -16.86 -15.92
C TYR A 242 -0.72 -16.83 -17.33
N ASN A 243 -1.40 -17.48 -18.25
CA ASN A 243 -1.06 -17.54 -19.67
C ASN A 243 -2.32 -17.72 -20.55
N ASN A 244 -3.36 -16.90 -20.29
CA ASN A 244 -4.63 -16.99 -21.03
C ASN A 244 -4.70 -16.12 -22.30
N GLY A 245 -3.69 -15.24 -22.52
CA GLY A 245 -3.54 -14.50 -23.77
C GLY A 245 -4.43 -13.27 -23.94
N ASN A 246 -5.13 -12.78 -22.91
CA ASN A 246 -6.08 -11.67 -23.06
C ASN A 246 -5.47 -10.29 -22.80
N TYR A 247 -4.39 -10.19 -22.03
CA TYR A 247 -3.72 -8.95 -21.65
C TYR A 247 -2.20 -9.18 -21.59
N PRO A 248 -1.38 -8.16 -21.36
CA PRO A 248 0.07 -8.38 -21.21
C PRO A 248 0.35 -9.36 -20.07
N GLN A 249 1.09 -10.42 -20.38
CA GLN A 249 1.40 -11.52 -19.46
C GLN A 249 2.74 -12.13 -19.80
N CYS A 250 3.37 -12.78 -18.83
CA CYS A 250 4.55 -13.60 -19.06
C CYS A 250 4.59 -14.75 -18.06
N HIS A 251 4.63 -15.97 -18.57
CA HIS A 251 4.75 -17.16 -17.74
C HIS A 251 6.18 -17.34 -17.25
N TRP A 252 6.30 -17.70 -15.98
CA TRP A 252 7.53 -18.13 -15.33
C TRP A 252 7.21 -19.30 -14.39
N THR A 253 8.14 -20.21 -14.26
CA THR A 253 8.15 -21.18 -13.15
C THR A 253 8.86 -20.58 -11.92
N GLY A 254 8.63 -21.12 -10.74
CA GLY A 254 9.37 -20.69 -9.55
C GLY A 254 10.87 -20.87 -9.65
N ALA A 255 11.33 -21.95 -10.33
CA ALA A 255 12.74 -22.20 -10.58
C ALA A 255 13.37 -21.16 -11.54
N GLU A 256 12.65 -20.78 -12.60
CA GLU A 256 13.10 -19.73 -13.53
C GLU A 256 13.16 -18.37 -12.84
N LEU A 257 12.15 -18.03 -12.00
CA LEU A 257 12.18 -16.81 -11.19
C LEU A 257 13.37 -16.81 -10.23
N ASN A 258 13.66 -17.94 -9.57
CA ASN A 258 14.82 -18.04 -8.69
C ASN A 258 16.14 -17.84 -9.46
N THR A 259 16.29 -18.49 -10.61
CA THR A 259 17.47 -18.30 -11.47
C THR A 259 17.62 -16.84 -11.91
N PHE A 260 16.55 -16.20 -12.35
CA PHE A 260 16.58 -14.80 -12.75
C PHE A 260 16.96 -13.87 -11.58
N LEU A 261 16.36 -14.07 -10.43
CA LEU A 261 16.64 -13.26 -9.23
C LEU A 261 18.08 -13.46 -8.76
N ARG A 262 18.53 -14.73 -8.60
CA ARG A 262 19.83 -15.08 -8.03
C ARG A 262 20.99 -14.70 -8.94
N ASP A 263 20.88 -15.02 -10.22
CA ASP A 263 22.03 -15.00 -11.13
C ASP A 263 22.09 -13.71 -11.95
N TYR A 264 20.98 -12.96 -12.07
CA TYR A 264 20.91 -11.78 -12.93
C TYR A 264 20.42 -10.53 -12.18
N LEU A 265 19.21 -10.50 -11.62
CA LEU A 265 18.62 -9.25 -11.12
C LEU A 265 19.36 -8.71 -9.89
N LEU A 266 19.52 -9.52 -8.84
CA LEU A 266 20.19 -9.09 -7.62
C LEU A 266 21.65 -8.69 -7.85
N PRO A 267 22.46 -9.46 -8.62
CA PRO A 267 23.80 -9.03 -9.01
C PRO A 267 23.83 -7.73 -9.82
N GLN A 268 22.89 -7.53 -10.76
CA GLN A 268 22.84 -6.32 -11.58
C GLN A 268 22.52 -5.08 -10.72
N LEU A 269 21.50 -5.16 -9.84
CA LEU A 269 21.18 -4.05 -8.93
C LEU A 269 22.36 -3.69 -8.03
N LYS A 270 23.07 -4.69 -7.52
CA LYS A 270 24.29 -4.49 -6.72
C LYS A 270 25.40 -3.83 -7.50
N LYS A 271 25.66 -4.30 -8.73
CA LYS A 271 26.67 -3.75 -9.64
C LYS A 271 26.42 -2.27 -9.93
N ASP A 272 25.16 -1.91 -10.20
CA ASP A 272 24.75 -0.54 -10.54
C ASP A 272 24.50 0.33 -9.29
N ARG A 273 24.65 -0.22 -8.09
CA ARG A 273 24.38 0.45 -6.80
C ARG A 273 22.95 0.98 -6.69
N VAL A 274 22.01 0.24 -7.24
CA VAL A 274 20.59 0.55 -7.16
C VAL A 274 20.03 0.02 -5.85
N ASN A 275 19.65 0.94 -4.96
CA ASN A 275 19.02 0.59 -3.68
C ASN A 275 17.49 0.59 -3.86
N VAL A 276 16.89 -0.57 -3.94
CA VAL A 276 15.46 -0.83 -4.00
C VAL A 276 15.17 -2.20 -3.39
N GLN A 277 14.04 -2.36 -2.71
CA GLN A 277 13.64 -3.68 -2.22
C GLN A 277 13.21 -4.57 -3.41
N VAL A 278 13.58 -5.84 -3.34
CA VAL A 278 13.10 -6.86 -4.29
C VAL A 278 12.14 -7.77 -3.53
N TRP A 279 10.92 -7.87 -4.04
CA TRP A 279 9.86 -8.69 -3.48
C TRP A 279 9.51 -9.82 -4.45
N LEU A 280 9.20 -11.00 -3.95
CA LEU A 280 8.65 -12.07 -4.80
C LEU A 280 7.17 -11.78 -5.11
N GLY A 281 6.81 -11.89 -6.34
CA GLY A 281 5.39 -11.81 -6.71
C GLY A 281 5.12 -10.80 -7.84
N THR A 282 3.89 -10.67 -8.26
CA THR A 282 2.67 -10.94 -7.46
C THR A 282 2.12 -12.36 -7.74
N ILE A 283 1.94 -13.16 -6.71
CA ILE A 283 1.67 -14.59 -6.85
C ILE A 283 0.16 -14.88 -6.72
N VAL A 284 -0.37 -15.65 -7.66
CA VAL A 284 -1.79 -16.10 -7.66
C VAL A 284 -1.96 -17.57 -7.25
N SER A 285 -0.88 -18.29 -6.98
CA SER A 285 -0.94 -19.66 -6.48
C SER A 285 -0.97 -19.70 -4.95
N GLY A 286 -1.92 -20.45 -4.40
CA GLY A 286 -1.97 -20.76 -2.97
C GLY A 286 -0.99 -21.84 -2.52
N LYS A 287 -0.19 -22.39 -3.43
CA LYS A 287 0.74 -23.51 -3.16
C LYS A 287 2.20 -23.01 -3.08
N LEU A 288 2.77 -23.06 -1.88
CA LEU A 288 4.14 -22.61 -1.64
C LEU A 288 5.19 -23.28 -2.54
N PRO A 289 5.17 -24.60 -2.80
CA PRO A 289 6.17 -25.27 -3.61
C PRO A 289 6.25 -24.80 -5.07
N GLU A 290 5.21 -24.14 -5.60
CA GLU A 290 5.21 -23.71 -6.99
C GLU A 290 6.10 -22.48 -7.24
N TYR A 291 6.06 -21.47 -6.35
CA TYR A 291 6.77 -20.20 -6.52
C TYR A 291 7.56 -19.76 -5.29
N VAL A 292 7.02 -20.00 -4.10
CA VAL A 292 7.56 -19.48 -2.84
C VAL A 292 8.81 -20.23 -2.45
N ASP A 293 8.71 -21.54 -2.32
CA ASP A 293 9.81 -22.39 -1.86
C ASP A 293 11.02 -22.39 -2.79
N PRO A 294 10.88 -22.41 -4.14
CA PRO A 294 12.03 -22.32 -5.02
C PRO A 294 12.85 -21.04 -4.84
N VAL A 295 12.21 -19.93 -4.43
CA VAL A 295 12.89 -18.63 -4.25
C VAL A 295 13.31 -18.42 -2.79
N LEU A 296 12.36 -18.50 -1.86
CA LEU A 296 12.62 -18.20 -0.45
C LEU A 296 13.41 -19.30 0.27
N GLY A 297 13.34 -20.54 -0.22
CA GLY A 297 14.12 -21.66 0.27
C GLY A 297 15.56 -21.72 -0.28
N ASP A 298 15.88 -20.93 -1.32
CA ASP A 298 17.24 -20.83 -1.85
C ASP A 298 18.16 -20.05 -0.88
N ALA A 299 19.30 -20.64 -0.53
CA ALA A 299 20.20 -20.06 0.47
C ALA A 299 20.84 -18.72 0.05
N VAL A 300 20.88 -18.41 -1.25
CA VAL A 300 21.44 -17.19 -1.80
C VAL A 300 20.36 -16.14 -2.03
N THR A 301 19.25 -16.54 -2.64
CA THR A 301 18.15 -15.63 -3.02
C THR A 301 17.29 -15.26 -1.83
N GLY A 302 16.85 -16.25 -1.04
CA GLY A 302 15.87 -16.07 0.03
C GLY A 302 16.20 -14.93 1.00
N PRO A 303 17.45 -14.85 1.54
CA PRO A 303 17.85 -13.77 2.45
C PRO A 303 17.85 -12.36 1.84
N GLN A 304 17.78 -12.23 0.52
CA GLN A 304 17.79 -10.95 -0.20
C GLN A 304 16.40 -10.49 -0.62
N ILE A 305 15.37 -11.34 -0.44
CA ILE A 305 13.98 -11.00 -0.74
C ILE A 305 13.35 -10.31 0.46
N SER A 306 12.88 -9.07 0.25
CA SER A 306 12.33 -8.24 1.31
C SER A 306 10.89 -8.59 1.69
N GLY A 307 10.16 -9.25 0.83
CA GLY A 307 8.77 -9.64 1.06
C GLY A 307 8.18 -10.41 -0.12
N ILE A 308 6.91 -10.78 0.02
CA ILE A 308 6.14 -11.47 -1.01
C ILE A 308 4.78 -10.79 -1.22
N GLY A 309 4.35 -10.71 -2.48
CA GLY A 309 3.03 -10.24 -2.88
C GLY A 309 2.12 -11.38 -3.29
N TYR A 310 0.91 -11.43 -2.73
CA TYR A 310 -0.15 -12.35 -3.10
C TYR A 310 -1.36 -11.61 -3.63
N GLN A 311 -2.08 -12.25 -4.57
CA GLN A 311 -3.36 -11.75 -5.07
C GLN A 311 -4.27 -12.92 -5.47
N TYR A 312 -5.57 -12.72 -5.50
CA TYR A 312 -6.58 -13.71 -5.91
C TYR A 312 -6.37 -15.10 -5.27
N GLY A 313 -6.12 -16.12 -6.07
CA GLY A 313 -5.87 -17.50 -5.64
C GLY A 313 -4.63 -17.71 -4.77
N GLY A 314 -3.76 -16.70 -4.64
CA GLY A 314 -2.60 -16.71 -3.75
C GLY A 314 -2.92 -16.37 -2.30
N GLN A 315 -4.04 -15.70 -2.03
CA GLN A 315 -4.43 -15.26 -0.67
C GLN A 315 -4.45 -16.40 0.38
N PRO A 316 -4.89 -17.64 0.08
CA PRO A 316 -4.83 -18.73 1.06
C PRO A 316 -3.42 -19.08 1.54
N ALA A 317 -2.36 -18.64 0.82
CA ALA A 317 -0.98 -18.90 1.20
C ALA A 317 -0.45 -17.99 2.32
N PHE A 318 -1.12 -16.90 2.69
CA PHE A 318 -0.63 -15.95 3.71
C PHE A 318 -0.23 -16.65 5.01
N LEU A 319 -1.16 -17.40 5.63
CA LEU A 319 -0.90 -18.07 6.90
C LEU A 319 0.22 -19.11 6.78
N ALA A 320 0.21 -19.95 5.75
CA ALA A 320 1.23 -20.97 5.54
C ALA A 320 2.61 -20.36 5.28
N THR A 321 2.67 -19.24 4.56
CA THR A 321 3.91 -18.49 4.34
C THR A 321 4.44 -17.90 5.65
N HIS A 322 3.59 -17.27 6.46
CA HIS A 322 3.99 -16.76 7.76
C HIS A 322 4.54 -17.87 8.68
N GLN A 323 3.90 -19.03 8.69
CA GLN A 323 4.35 -20.18 9.50
C GLN A 323 5.72 -20.70 9.04
N LYS A 324 5.98 -20.72 7.74
CA LYS A 324 7.22 -21.24 7.17
C LYS A 324 8.35 -20.21 7.15
N TYR A 325 8.03 -18.94 6.92
CA TYR A 325 8.95 -17.81 6.79
C TYR A 325 8.53 -16.66 7.73
N PRO A 326 8.65 -16.83 9.09
CA PRO A 326 8.03 -15.95 10.09
C PRO A 326 8.74 -14.60 10.08
N GLY A 327 9.15 -13.91 9.53
CA GLY A 327 9.79 -12.57 9.48
C GLY A 327 9.59 -11.89 8.14
N LEU A 328 9.11 -12.64 7.16
CA LEU A 328 8.89 -12.13 5.83
C LEU A 328 7.65 -11.23 5.80
N LYS A 329 7.80 -10.04 5.23
CA LYS A 329 6.67 -9.17 4.94
C LYS A 329 5.80 -9.75 3.83
N MET A 330 4.50 -9.57 3.95
CA MET A 330 3.54 -10.04 2.97
C MET A 330 2.57 -8.93 2.60
N LEU A 331 2.29 -8.77 1.31
CA LEU A 331 1.40 -7.75 0.80
C LEU A 331 0.29 -8.40 -0.02
N GLN A 332 -0.96 -8.02 0.24
CA GLN A 332 -2.02 -8.23 -0.73
C GLN A 332 -1.86 -7.19 -1.84
N THR A 333 -1.60 -7.63 -3.05
CA THR A 333 -1.10 -6.80 -4.14
C THR A 333 -2.14 -6.41 -5.17
N GLU A 334 -3.27 -7.11 -5.21
CA GLU A 334 -4.37 -6.81 -6.12
C GLU A 334 -5.66 -7.48 -5.66
N THR A 335 -6.71 -6.67 -5.48
CA THR A 335 -8.02 -7.16 -5.05
C THR A 335 -8.94 -7.34 -6.23
N GLU A 336 -9.95 -8.10 -6.01
CA GLU A 336 -11.07 -8.43 -6.89
C GLU A 336 -11.46 -7.27 -7.81
N CYS A 337 -11.45 -7.57 -9.10
CA CYS A 337 -11.78 -6.59 -10.12
C CYS A 337 -13.26 -6.65 -10.50
N TYR A 338 -13.94 -7.74 -10.20
CA TYR A 338 -15.33 -8.03 -10.53
C TYR A 338 -15.69 -7.70 -12.00
N LYS A 339 -16.89 -7.17 -12.26
CA LYS A 339 -17.40 -6.89 -13.61
C LYS A 339 -17.88 -5.45 -13.79
N GLY A 340 -17.40 -4.54 -12.95
CA GLY A 340 -17.79 -3.11 -12.99
C GLY A 340 -19.19 -2.85 -12.46
N GLU A 341 -19.69 -3.68 -11.54
CA GLU A 341 -21.01 -3.51 -10.93
C GLU A 341 -20.97 -2.51 -9.77
N ASN A 342 -19.83 -2.35 -9.11
CA ASN A 342 -19.60 -1.45 -7.97
C ASN A 342 -20.72 -1.53 -6.90
N SER A 343 -21.18 -2.75 -6.60
CA SER A 343 -22.31 -2.97 -5.69
C SER A 343 -21.88 -2.97 -4.22
N TRP A 344 -22.85 -2.71 -3.32
CA TRP A 344 -22.64 -2.83 -1.88
C TRP A 344 -22.20 -4.24 -1.46
N THR A 345 -22.74 -5.26 -2.08
CA THR A 345 -22.37 -6.66 -1.81
C THR A 345 -20.89 -6.92 -2.12
N GLN A 346 -20.39 -6.37 -3.23
CA GLN A 346 -18.98 -6.49 -3.59
C GLN A 346 -18.09 -5.70 -2.62
N ALA A 347 -18.51 -4.50 -2.24
CA ALA A 347 -17.82 -3.69 -1.22
C ALA A 347 -17.72 -4.41 0.12
N GLN A 348 -18.79 -5.08 0.57
CA GLN A 348 -18.77 -5.91 1.77
C GLN A 348 -17.85 -7.14 1.62
N THR A 349 -17.78 -7.72 0.43
CA THR A 349 -16.86 -8.84 0.14
C THR A 349 -15.41 -8.37 0.21
N THR A 350 -15.08 -7.24 -0.42
CA THR A 350 -13.75 -6.62 -0.34
C THR A 350 -13.36 -6.30 1.10
N PHE A 351 -14.28 -5.69 1.86
CA PHE A 351 -14.06 -5.39 3.29
C PHE A 351 -13.76 -6.64 4.12
N SER A 352 -14.53 -7.72 3.89
CA SER A 352 -14.34 -9.01 4.57
C SER A 352 -12.99 -9.65 4.20
N LYS A 353 -12.59 -9.59 2.93
CA LYS A 353 -11.28 -10.07 2.46
C LYS A 353 -10.13 -9.29 3.08
N MET A 354 -10.24 -7.96 3.18
CA MET A 354 -9.25 -7.14 3.88
C MET A 354 -9.06 -7.58 5.33
N ILE A 355 -10.16 -7.78 6.07
CA ILE A 355 -10.10 -8.31 7.45
C ILE A 355 -9.39 -9.67 7.47
N ASN A 356 -9.77 -10.58 6.57
CA ASN A 356 -9.21 -11.92 6.51
C ASN A 356 -7.70 -11.92 6.20
N ASP A 357 -7.27 -11.19 5.18
CA ASP A 357 -5.87 -11.15 4.75
C ASP A 357 -4.97 -10.53 5.83
N LEU A 358 -5.43 -9.44 6.45
CA LEU A 358 -4.72 -8.80 7.54
C LEU A 358 -4.70 -9.69 8.82
N ASN A 359 -5.75 -10.45 9.09
CA ASN A 359 -5.75 -11.47 10.16
C ASN A 359 -4.80 -12.64 9.85
N ASN A 360 -4.52 -12.92 8.57
CA ASN A 360 -3.56 -13.90 8.11
C ASN A 360 -2.18 -13.30 7.79
N PHE A 361 -1.80 -12.23 8.49
CA PHE A 361 -0.46 -11.63 8.51
C PHE A 361 -0.08 -10.81 7.29
N ALA A 362 -1.00 -10.39 6.42
CA ALA A 362 -0.69 -9.36 5.43
C ALA A 362 -0.26 -8.06 6.15
N ASN A 363 0.80 -7.41 5.66
CA ASN A 363 1.31 -6.14 6.17
C ASN A 363 0.70 -4.92 5.48
N GLY A 364 -0.05 -5.13 4.41
CA GLY A 364 -0.69 -4.06 3.66
C GLY A 364 -1.63 -4.59 2.60
N TYR A 365 -2.36 -3.68 1.98
CA TYR A 365 -3.42 -4.02 1.04
C TYR A 365 -3.49 -3.02 -0.11
N THR A 366 -3.44 -3.52 -1.35
CA THR A 366 -3.53 -2.72 -2.56
C THR A 366 -4.75 -3.12 -3.39
N PHE A 367 -5.63 -2.16 -3.64
CA PHE A 367 -6.76 -2.33 -4.55
C PHE A 367 -6.29 -2.18 -6.00
N TRP A 368 -7.02 -2.76 -6.98
CA TRP A 368 -6.59 -2.64 -8.37
C TRP A 368 -6.87 -1.24 -8.92
N ASN A 369 -8.08 -0.95 -9.35
CA ASN A 369 -8.40 0.31 -9.99
C ASN A 369 -8.84 1.38 -8.99
N MET A 370 -8.00 2.35 -8.70
CA MET A 370 -8.41 3.50 -7.89
C MET A 370 -9.46 4.35 -8.60
N ILE A 371 -9.27 4.60 -9.89
CA ILE A 371 -10.12 5.47 -10.70
C ILE A 371 -10.35 4.81 -12.05
N LEU A 372 -11.60 4.84 -12.53
CA LEU A 372 -11.95 4.51 -13.91
C LEU A 372 -12.96 5.54 -14.44
N SER A 373 -13.10 5.59 -15.77
CA SER A 373 -14.17 6.34 -16.40
C SER A 373 -15.51 5.61 -16.24
N GLU A 374 -16.61 6.25 -16.64
CA GLU A 374 -17.96 5.66 -16.68
C GLU A 374 -18.04 4.34 -17.46
N LYS A 375 -17.07 4.09 -18.32
CA LYS A 375 -16.99 2.84 -19.08
C LYS A 375 -16.51 1.68 -18.23
N SER A 376 -15.72 1.94 -17.18
CA SER A 376 -15.12 0.93 -16.29
C SER A 376 -14.41 -0.20 -17.04
N THR A 377 -13.82 0.12 -18.21
CA THR A 377 -13.40 -0.88 -19.19
C THR A 377 -11.92 -0.70 -19.55
N SER A 378 -11.17 -1.80 -19.56
CA SER A 378 -9.80 -1.85 -20.08
C SER A 378 -9.73 -1.53 -21.58
N SER A 379 -8.55 -1.31 -22.11
CA SER A 379 -8.33 -1.02 -23.53
C SER A 379 -8.80 -2.13 -24.47
N TRP A 380 -8.99 -3.36 -23.99
CA TRP A 380 -9.56 -4.47 -24.79
C TRP A 380 -10.98 -4.89 -24.37
N GLY A 381 -11.70 -4.04 -23.64
CA GLY A 381 -13.14 -4.24 -23.37
C GLY A 381 -13.45 -5.02 -22.09
N TRP A 382 -12.48 -5.28 -21.22
CA TRP A 382 -12.74 -5.92 -19.93
C TRP A 382 -13.23 -4.91 -18.88
N LYS A 383 -14.47 -5.10 -18.43
CA LYS A 383 -15.11 -4.23 -17.46
C LYS A 383 -14.73 -4.60 -16.04
N GLN A 384 -14.37 -3.61 -15.23
CA GLN A 384 -13.90 -3.83 -13.85
C GLN A 384 -14.42 -2.76 -12.89
N ASN A 385 -14.37 -3.05 -11.59
CA ASN A 385 -14.70 -2.11 -10.51
C ASN A 385 -13.59 -1.07 -10.30
N SER A 386 -13.97 0.07 -9.74
CA SER A 386 -13.05 1.10 -9.25
C SER A 386 -13.54 1.71 -7.94
N LEU A 387 -12.65 2.38 -7.20
CA LEU A 387 -13.03 3.11 -5.99
C LEU A 387 -13.75 4.41 -6.34
N VAL A 388 -13.32 5.06 -7.40
CA VAL A 388 -13.89 6.30 -7.91
C VAL A 388 -14.21 6.13 -9.39
N GLN A 389 -15.43 6.47 -9.78
CA GLN A 389 -15.84 6.54 -11.17
C GLN A 389 -15.97 7.99 -11.60
N ILE A 390 -15.44 8.31 -12.79
CA ILE A 390 -15.51 9.63 -13.40
C ILE A 390 -16.34 9.55 -14.68
N ASP A 391 -17.49 10.22 -14.70
CA ASP A 391 -18.22 10.49 -15.95
C ASP A 391 -17.46 11.60 -16.70
N THR A 392 -16.75 11.18 -17.74
CA THR A 392 -15.88 12.08 -18.51
C THR A 392 -16.64 13.08 -19.37
N GLN A 393 -17.93 12.84 -19.65
CA GLN A 393 -18.80 13.73 -20.42
C GLN A 393 -19.43 14.78 -19.53
N ASN A 394 -20.05 14.36 -18.41
CA ASN A 394 -20.78 15.25 -17.50
C ASN A 394 -19.90 15.81 -16.38
N LYS A 395 -18.61 15.42 -16.31
CA LYS A 395 -17.64 15.84 -15.29
C LYS A 395 -18.10 15.52 -13.86
N LYS A 396 -18.79 14.39 -13.71
CA LYS A 396 -19.32 13.94 -12.43
C LYS A 396 -18.39 12.90 -11.80
N ILE A 397 -18.10 13.07 -10.50
CA ILE A 397 -17.35 12.12 -9.68
C ILE A 397 -18.34 11.29 -8.86
N THR A 398 -18.15 9.99 -8.82
CA THR A 398 -18.91 9.06 -7.98
C THR A 398 -17.92 8.26 -7.13
N TYR A 399 -18.08 8.32 -5.82
CA TYR A 399 -17.35 7.48 -4.88
C TYR A 399 -18.14 6.18 -4.71
N GLU A 400 -17.56 5.08 -5.16
CA GLU A 400 -18.22 3.79 -5.16
C GLU A 400 -18.20 3.14 -3.76
N PRO A 401 -19.06 2.16 -3.47
CA PRO A 401 -19.10 1.53 -2.15
C PRO A 401 -17.76 0.97 -1.68
N GLU A 402 -16.92 0.45 -2.58
CA GLU A 402 -15.58 -0.06 -2.27
C GLU A 402 -14.59 1.03 -1.86
N PHE A 403 -14.80 2.29 -2.26
CA PHE A 403 -14.04 3.43 -1.75
C PHE A 403 -14.14 3.52 -0.22
N TYR A 404 -15.35 3.33 0.30
CA TYR A 404 -15.58 3.37 1.75
C TYR A 404 -15.04 2.12 2.44
N SER A 405 -15.07 0.95 1.77
CA SER A 405 -14.41 -0.25 2.31
C SER A 405 -12.93 -0.01 2.59
N LEU A 406 -12.21 0.55 1.62
CA LEU A 406 -10.79 0.87 1.79
C LEU A 406 -10.58 1.99 2.81
N LYS A 407 -11.42 3.03 2.78
CA LYS A 407 -11.33 4.18 3.67
C LYS A 407 -11.50 3.81 5.14
N HIS A 408 -12.35 2.84 5.47
CA HIS A 408 -12.50 2.33 6.84
C HIS A 408 -11.20 1.76 7.43
N PHE A 409 -10.26 1.31 6.60
CA PHE A 409 -8.93 0.90 7.04
C PHE A 409 -7.92 2.03 6.91
N SER A 410 -7.73 2.51 5.70
CA SER A 410 -6.60 3.36 5.33
C SER A 410 -6.61 4.74 6.00
N HIS A 411 -7.79 5.27 6.30
CA HIS A 411 -7.95 6.54 7.01
C HIS A 411 -7.56 6.45 8.48
N PHE A 412 -7.82 5.30 9.11
CA PHE A 412 -7.68 5.13 10.57
C PHE A 412 -6.46 4.31 10.98
N VAL A 413 -6.02 3.36 10.14
CA VAL A 413 -4.87 2.49 10.44
C VAL A 413 -3.63 3.06 9.75
N HIS A 414 -2.75 3.67 10.53
CA HIS A 414 -1.60 4.40 10.03
C HIS A 414 -0.39 3.47 9.79
N PRO A 415 0.55 3.81 8.90
CA PRO A 415 1.81 3.07 8.74
C PRO A 415 2.53 2.91 10.09
N GLY A 416 2.96 1.68 10.37
CA GLY A 416 3.55 1.31 11.65
C GLY A 416 2.53 0.91 12.74
N ALA A 417 1.22 1.00 12.47
CA ALA A 417 0.22 0.37 13.32
C ALA A 417 0.50 -1.12 13.46
N THR A 418 0.26 -1.68 14.64
CA THR A 418 0.45 -3.10 14.90
C THR A 418 -0.90 -3.77 15.08
N ARG A 419 -1.15 -4.90 14.37
CA ARG A 419 -2.35 -5.70 14.64
C ARG A 419 -2.28 -6.24 16.05
N ILE A 420 -3.39 -6.14 16.79
CA ILE A 420 -3.52 -6.63 18.17
C ILE A 420 -4.55 -7.76 18.25
N SER A 421 -4.56 -8.49 19.37
CA SER A 421 -5.58 -9.51 19.60
C SER A 421 -6.94 -8.89 19.81
N ALA A 422 -7.89 -9.34 18.99
CA ALA A 422 -9.32 -9.01 19.12
C ALA A 422 -10.11 -10.31 18.95
N THR A 423 -10.89 -10.68 19.97
CA THR A 423 -11.65 -11.93 19.97
C THR A 423 -13.11 -11.67 20.31
N GLY A 424 -14.01 -12.22 19.49
CA GLY A 424 -15.42 -12.24 19.82
C GLY A 424 -15.73 -13.38 20.78
N GLN A 425 -16.61 -13.13 21.73
CA GLN A 425 -17.19 -14.17 22.60
C GLN A 425 -18.69 -14.25 22.35
N SER A 426 -19.23 -15.46 22.24
CA SER A 426 -20.66 -15.68 22.34
C SER A 426 -21.16 -15.30 23.74
N ASP A 427 -22.42 -14.93 23.81
CA ASP A 427 -23.07 -14.72 25.10
C ASP A 427 -23.14 -16.04 25.92
N LEU A 428 -23.51 -15.89 27.19
CA LEU A 428 -23.71 -17.01 28.12
C LEU A 428 -24.87 -17.94 27.69
N THR A 429 -25.63 -17.61 26.64
CA THR A 429 -26.81 -18.33 26.14
C THR A 429 -26.47 -19.33 25.05
N GLY A 430 -25.20 -19.39 24.59
CA GLY A 430 -24.74 -20.39 23.60
C GLY A 430 -25.09 -20.04 22.16
N THR A 431 -25.49 -18.81 21.85
CA THR A 431 -25.62 -18.31 20.48
C THR A 431 -24.25 -18.29 19.77
N ALA A 432 -24.22 -18.62 18.50
CA ALA A 432 -22.98 -18.62 17.72
C ALA A 432 -22.32 -17.22 17.74
N ASN A 433 -21.02 -17.20 18.01
CA ASN A 433 -20.23 -15.96 17.95
C ASN A 433 -20.35 -15.32 16.55
N PRO A 434 -20.90 -14.10 16.41
CA PRO A 434 -21.04 -13.46 15.11
C PRO A 434 -19.69 -12.97 14.55
N PHE A 435 -18.62 -12.91 15.38
CA PHE A 435 -17.32 -12.39 15.00
C PHE A 435 -16.38 -13.54 14.58
N THR A 436 -16.00 -13.49 13.33
CA THR A 436 -15.05 -14.40 12.70
C THR A 436 -13.79 -13.64 12.29
N THR A 437 -12.79 -14.36 11.79
CA THR A 437 -11.59 -13.76 11.18
C THR A 437 -11.88 -12.89 9.94
N SER A 438 -13.12 -12.84 9.48
CA SER A 438 -13.58 -12.04 8.33
C SER A 438 -14.50 -10.88 8.72
N ASN A 439 -14.82 -10.71 10.01
CA ASN A 439 -15.77 -9.70 10.49
C ASN A 439 -15.19 -8.80 11.59
N LEU A 440 -14.01 -9.12 12.13
CA LEU A 440 -13.38 -8.42 13.25
C LEU A 440 -11.87 -8.38 13.09
N ILE A 441 -11.30 -7.19 13.25
CA ILE A 441 -9.85 -6.99 13.38
C ILE A 441 -9.59 -5.75 14.21
N ALA A 442 -8.45 -5.68 14.92
CA ALA A 442 -8.06 -4.50 15.66
C ALA A 442 -6.57 -4.20 15.53
N PHE A 443 -6.25 -2.92 15.67
CA PHE A 443 -4.90 -2.38 15.56
C PHE A 443 -4.60 -1.41 16.68
N ARG A 444 -3.32 -1.24 17.00
CA ARG A 444 -2.81 -0.14 17.81
C ARG A 444 -1.95 0.76 16.92
N ASN A 445 -2.35 1.99 16.75
CA ASN A 445 -1.60 3.01 16.03
C ASN A 445 -0.31 3.41 16.79
N PRO A 446 0.68 3.98 16.10
CA PRO A 446 1.88 4.56 16.76
C PRO A 446 1.55 5.64 17.81
N SER A 447 0.41 6.34 17.67
CA SER A 447 -0.13 7.30 18.64
C SER A 447 -0.66 6.66 19.92
N GLY A 448 -0.81 5.31 19.94
CA GLY A 448 -1.40 4.55 21.06
C GLY A 448 -2.90 4.31 20.97
N GLU A 449 -3.59 4.92 20.03
CA GLU A 449 -5.01 4.69 19.78
C GLU A 449 -5.28 3.26 19.31
N LEU A 450 -6.39 2.69 19.78
CA LEU A 450 -6.86 1.40 19.27
C LEU A 450 -7.90 1.64 18.16
N VAL A 451 -7.72 0.96 17.04
CA VAL A 451 -8.64 0.97 15.89
C VAL A 451 -9.30 -0.38 15.81
N VAL A 452 -10.61 -0.43 15.98
CA VAL A 452 -11.40 -1.68 15.89
C VAL A 452 -12.29 -1.61 14.66
N ILE A 453 -12.12 -2.56 13.77
CA ILE A 453 -12.86 -2.65 12.52
C ILE A 453 -13.81 -3.85 12.59
N LEU A 454 -15.09 -3.58 12.40
CA LEU A 454 -16.19 -4.53 12.59
C LEU A 454 -17.10 -4.53 11.37
N ARG A 455 -17.56 -5.70 10.99
CA ARG A 455 -18.60 -5.86 9.96
C ARG A 455 -19.84 -6.52 10.56
N ASN A 456 -21.00 -5.93 10.31
CA ASN A 456 -22.29 -6.60 10.51
C ASN A 456 -22.86 -7.01 9.13
N PRO A 457 -22.73 -8.29 8.71
CA PRO A 457 -23.32 -8.76 7.46
C PRO A 457 -24.81 -9.03 7.52
N GLY A 458 -25.40 -9.04 8.73
CA GLY A 458 -26.81 -9.37 8.97
C GLY A 458 -27.78 -8.25 8.55
N ASN A 459 -29.04 -8.63 8.42
CA ASN A 459 -30.13 -7.70 8.08
C ASN A 459 -30.68 -6.95 9.30
N ASP A 460 -30.25 -7.31 10.52
CA ASP A 460 -30.67 -6.70 11.75
C ASP A 460 -29.52 -5.94 12.43
N PRO A 461 -29.81 -4.91 13.22
CA PRO A 461 -28.81 -4.26 14.06
C PRO A 461 -28.17 -5.24 15.04
N LEU A 462 -26.86 -5.16 15.22
CA LEU A 462 -26.08 -6.07 16.06
C LEU A 462 -25.55 -5.33 17.29
N PRO A 463 -26.10 -5.58 18.52
CA PRO A 463 -25.53 -5.06 19.75
C PRO A 463 -24.15 -5.69 20.04
N VAL A 464 -23.16 -4.87 20.38
CA VAL A 464 -21.78 -5.27 20.67
C VAL A 464 -21.28 -4.54 21.91
N THR A 465 -20.63 -5.27 22.80
CA THR A 465 -19.84 -4.70 23.89
C THR A 465 -18.35 -4.80 23.56
N LEU A 466 -17.67 -3.67 23.40
CA LEU A 466 -16.21 -3.62 23.31
C LEU A 466 -15.64 -3.66 24.73
N GLN A 467 -14.65 -4.50 24.97
CA GLN A 467 -13.97 -4.62 26.26
C GLN A 467 -12.45 -4.57 26.08
N SER A 468 -11.78 -3.72 26.87
CA SER A 468 -10.32 -3.71 27.01
C SER A 468 -9.97 -3.55 28.49
N GLY A 469 -9.30 -4.54 29.08
CA GLY A 469 -9.10 -4.60 30.52
C GLY A 469 -10.41 -4.56 31.30
N ASN A 470 -10.53 -3.60 32.21
CA ASN A 470 -11.74 -3.36 33.03
C ASN A 470 -12.72 -2.33 32.42
N SER A 471 -12.39 -1.80 31.25
CA SER A 471 -13.22 -0.80 30.58
C SER A 471 -14.08 -1.43 29.51
N SER A 472 -15.32 -0.99 29.38
CA SER A 472 -16.23 -1.45 28.32
C SER A 472 -17.08 -0.32 27.74
N SER A 473 -17.55 -0.50 26.53
CA SER A 473 -18.51 0.37 25.85
C SER A 473 -19.46 -0.45 25.00
N ASN A 474 -20.73 -0.03 24.98
CA ASN A 474 -21.76 -0.67 24.16
C ASN A 474 -22.03 0.15 22.89
N VAL A 475 -22.09 -0.52 21.78
CA VAL A 475 -22.49 0.02 20.47
C VAL A 475 -23.48 -0.92 19.81
N THR A 476 -24.33 -0.38 18.92
CA THR A 476 -25.21 -1.23 18.10
C THR A 476 -24.87 -1.00 16.64
N LEU A 477 -24.18 -1.96 16.02
CA LEU A 477 -23.80 -1.89 14.64
C LEU A 477 -25.04 -1.93 13.76
N PRO A 478 -25.24 -0.98 12.82
CA PRO A 478 -26.36 -1.04 11.89
C PRO A 478 -26.37 -2.34 11.06
N ALA A 479 -27.52 -2.68 10.53
CA ALA A 479 -27.65 -3.81 9.59
C ALA A 479 -26.78 -3.59 8.35
N GLN A 480 -26.21 -4.64 7.80
CA GLN A 480 -25.39 -4.65 6.58
C GLN A 480 -24.30 -3.56 6.59
N SER A 481 -23.59 -3.39 7.71
CA SER A 481 -22.69 -2.26 7.92
C SER A 481 -21.19 -2.64 7.97
N MET A 482 -20.37 -1.67 7.57
CA MET A 482 -18.92 -1.60 7.81
C MET A 482 -18.67 -0.53 8.85
N ASN A 483 -17.89 -0.81 9.88
CA ASN A 483 -17.72 0.06 11.04
C ASN A 483 -16.25 0.16 11.43
N THR A 484 -15.82 1.36 11.79
CA THR A 484 -14.53 1.61 12.42
C THR A 484 -14.74 2.44 13.69
N LEU A 485 -14.19 1.94 14.80
CA LEU A 485 -14.19 2.61 16.08
C LEU A 485 -12.73 2.93 16.46
N VAL A 486 -12.47 4.18 16.79
CA VAL A 486 -11.16 4.64 17.27
C VAL A 486 -11.29 4.97 18.76
N LEU A 487 -10.51 4.24 19.55
CA LEU A 487 -10.54 4.32 21.01
C LEU A 487 -9.29 5.04 21.49
N SER A 488 -9.48 6.21 22.11
CA SER A 488 -8.38 7.03 22.67
C SER A 488 -8.41 7.02 24.19
N GLY A 489 -7.24 6.94 24.84
CA GLY A 489 -7.13 6.95 26.30
C GLY A 489 -7.50 5.62 26.98
N TRP A 490 -7.40 4.49 26.28
CA TRP A 490 -7.74 3.12 26.75
C TRP A 490 -6.56 2.39 27.32
#